data_ac978e3aa7d6e49267fc1bb269e5079d
#
_entry.id   ac978e3aa7d6e49267fc1bb269e5079d
#
_cell.length_a   1.000
_cell.length_b   1.000
_cell.length_c   1.000
_cell.angle_alpha   90.00
_cell.angle_beta   90.00
_cell.angle_gamma   90.00
#
_symmetry.space_group_name_H-M   'P 1'
#
loop_
_entity.id
_entity.type
_entity.pdbx_description
1 polymer ?
#
loop_
_entity_poly.entity_id
_entity_poly.type
_entity_poly.pdbx_seq_one_letter_code
_entity_poly.pdbx_strand_id
1 'polypeptide(L)'
;MLQTMLEPHPELKGVPLAVDYAKTEEGKKLLRIASELYGKQRLYSLPPQVPEQRVRALQKAFTDTLKDPQLLAEAGKAKLEIDPVDGPGIEKMVNGLYELEPAVLNRVKQLLESK
;
A
#
# COMPACT_ATOMS: atom_id res chain seq x y z
N MET A 1 14.40 11.00 13.23
CA MET A 1 13.89 10.36 11.97
C MET A 1 13.00 9.19 12.37
N LEU A 2 11.88 8.98 11.70
CA LEU A 2 10.93 7.87 11.93
C LEU A 2 10.63 7.19 10.59
N GLN A 3 10.36 5.89 10.61
CA GLN A 3 9.85 5.14 9.46
C GLN A 3 8.32 5.20 9.46
N THR A 4 7.72 5.54 8.32
CA THR A 4 6.26 5.56 8.14
C THR A 4 5.73 4.26 7.51
N MET A 5 6.47 3.17 7.67
CA MET A 5 6.11 1.83 7.20
C MET A 5 5.44 1.04 8.32
N LEU A 6 4.75 -0.04 7.98
CA LEU A 6 4.13 -0.93 8.98
C LEU A 6 5.15 -1.88 9.61
N GLU A 7 6.22 -2.20 8.87
CA GLU A 7 7.32 -3.05 9.31
C GLU A 7 8.66 -2.32 9.11
N PRO A 8 9.67 -2.62 9.94
CA PRO A 8 10.99 -2.01 9.81
C PRO A 8 11.65 -2.35 8.47
N HIS A 9 12.10 -1.33 7.75
CA HIS A 9 12.85 -1.54 6.51
C HIS A 9 14.25 -2.10 6.81
N PRO A 10 14.72 -3.14 6.08
CA PRO A 10 16.00 -3.79 6.34
C PRO A 10 17.22 -2.85 6.31
N GLU A 11 17.17 -1.82 5.47
CA GLU A 11 18.26 -0.83 5.35
C GLU A 11 18.19 0.28 6.41
N LEU A 12 17.05 0.45 7.11
CA LEU A 12 16.85 1.49 8.11
C LEU A 12 16.95 0.92 9.55
N LYS A 13 17.95 0.09 9.78
CA LYS A 13 18.18 -0.54 11.09
C LYS A 13 18.37 0.53 12.18
N GLY A 14 17.59 0.39 13.25
CA GLY A 14 17.64 1.33 14.40
C GLY A 14 16.83 2.61 14.21
N VAL A 15 16.17 2.81 13.06
CA VAL A 15 15.19 3.89 12.91
C VAL A 15 13.83 3.36 13.37
N PRO A 16 13.19 3.96 14.38
CA PRO A 16 11.94 3.44 14.92
C PRO A 16 10.75 3.72 14.00
N LEU A 17 9.69 2.92 14.13
CA LEU A 17 8.43 3.09 13.41
C LEU A 17 7.63 4.27 13.99
N ALA A 18 7.02 5.06 13.13
CA ALA A 18 6.16 6.18 13.54
C ALA A 18 4.96 5.72 14.37
N VAL A 19 4.43 4.53 14.07
CA VAL A 19 3.27 3.95 14.79
C VAL A 19 3.58 3.69 16.27
N ASP A 20 4.83 3.42 16.64
CA ASP A 20 5.24 3.15 18.03
C ASP A 20 5.24 4.42 18.88
N TYR A 21 5.31 5.59 18.25
CA TYR A 21 5.27 6.89 18.91
C TYR A 21 3.87 7.49 19.02
N ALA A 22 2.86 6.85 18.47
CA ALA A 22 1.49 7.30 18.63
C ALA A 22 1.04 7.15 20.10
N LYS A 23 0.59 8.26 20.69
CA LYS A 23 0.18 8.33 22.10
C LYS A 23 -1.23 7.80 22.34
N THR A 24 -2.02 7.64 21.30
CA THR A 24 -3.42 7.19 21.38
C THR A 24 -3.67 6.05 20.40
N GLU A 25 -4.64 5.19 20.71
CA GLU A 25 -5.04 4.11 19.80
C GLU A 25 -5.62 4.65 18.49
N GLU A 26 -6.32 5.78 18.53
CA GLU A 26 -6.77 6.48 17.33
C GLU A 26 -5.58 6.92 16.45
N GLY A 27 -4.57 7.52 17.07
CA GLY A 27 -3.34 7.92 16.37
C GLY A 27 -2.61 6.73 15.73
N LYS A 28 -2.56 5.59 16.42
CA LYS A 28 -2.00 4.35 15.84
C LYS A 28 -2.80 3.86 14.64
N LYS A 29 -4.14 3.85 14.74
CA LYS A 29 -5.02 3.48 13.62
C LYS A 29 -4.80 4.40 12.42
N LEU A 30 -4.77 5.71 12.63
CA LEU A 30 -4.54 6.70 11.56
C LEU A 30 -3.17 6.52 10.89
N LEU A 31 -2.10 6.31 11.67
CA LEU A 31 -0.76 6.08 11.13
C LEU A 31 -0.69 4.78 10.32
N ARG A 32 -1.36 3.71 10.76
CA ARG A 32 -1.43 2.46 10.00
C ARG A 32 -2.12 2.66 8.66
N ILE A 33 -3.29 3.31 8.65
CA ILE A 33 -4.03 3.61 7.41
C ILE A 33 -3.17 4.46 6.47
N ALA A 34 -2.53 5.51 6.98
CA ALA A 34 -1.65 6.35 6.18
C ALA A 34 -0.48 5.52 5.60
N SER A 35 0.16 4.68 6.40
CA SER A 35 1.27 3.83 5.94
C SER A 35 0.83 2.83 4.87
N GLU A 36 -0.34 2.22 5.00
CA GLU A 36 -0.91 1.32 3.99
C GLU A 36 -1.17 2.05 2.67
N LEU A 37 -1.77 3.23 2.72
CA LEU A 37 -2.07 4.03 1.54
C LEU A 37 -0.79 4.53 0.84
N TYR A 38 0.17 5.04 1.59
CA TYR A 38 1.44 5.53 1.04
C TYR A 38 2.32 4.41 0.48
N GLY A 39 2.29 3.23 1.08
CA GLY A 39 3.06 2.07 0.63
C GLY A 39 2.59 1.51 -0.72
N LYS A 40 1.39 1.86 -1.21
CA LYS A 40 0.76 1.31 -2.42
C LYS A 40 0.53 2.38 -3.49
N GLN A 41 1.58 3.12 -3.83
CA GLN A 41 1.47 4.33 -4.66
C GLN A 41 1.18 4.08 -6.15
N ARG A 42 1.32 2.86 -6.64
CA ARG A 42 1.16 2.56 -8.08
C ARG A 42 0.10 1.48 -8.27
N LEU A 43 -1.16 1.89 -8.12
CA LEU A 43 -2.30 1.01 -8.37
C LEU A 43 -2.66 1.02 -9.86
N TYR A 44 -2.86 -0.17 -10.41
CA TYR A 44 -3.43 -0.37 -11.74
C TYR A 44 -4.85 -0.90 -11.57
N SER A 45 -5.81 -0.21 -12.16
CA SER A 45 -7.21 -0.59 -12.13
C SER A 45 -7.78 -0.74 -13.52
N LEU A 46 -8.80 -1.56 -13.64
CA LEU A 46 -9.57 -1.75 -14.85
C LEU A 46 -10.92 -1.02 -14.72
N PRO A 47 -11.52 -0.56 -15.82
CA PRO A 47 -12.85 -0.01 -15.78
C PRO A 47 -13.86 -1.05 -15.30
N PRO A 48 -15.02 -0.62 -14.76
CA PRO A 48 -16.07 -1.55 -14.38
C PRO A 48 -16.57 -2.36 -15.58
N GLN A 49 -17.13 -3.55 -15.31
CA GLN A 49 -17.72 -4.45 -16.31
C GLN A 49 -16.72 -5.12 -17.28
N VAL A 50 -15.42 -5.09 -17.02
CA VAL A 50 -14.48 -5.93 -17.76
C VAL A 50 -14.79 -7.41 -17.45
N PRO A 51 -14.92 -8.29 -18.47
CA PRO A 51 -15.16 -9.71 -18.24
C PRO A 51 -14.10 -10.33 -17.33
N GLU A 52 -14.53 -11.13 -16.36
CA GLU A 52 -13.67 -11.70 -15.33
C GLU A 52 -12.46 -12.46 -15.91
N GLN A 53 -12.65 -13.19 -17.01
CA GLN A 53 -11.57 -13.89 -17.69
C GLN A 53 -10.44 -12.94 -18.13
N ARG A 54 -10.78 -11.74 -18.61
CA ARG A 54 -9.78 -10.72 -19.00
C ARG A 54 -9.09 -10.12 -17.78
N VAL A 55 -9.84 -9.89 -16.70
CA VAL A 55 -9.27 -9.41 -15.43
C VAL A 55 -8.22 -10.40 -14.93
N ARG A 56 -8.55 -11.69 -14.86
CA ARG A 56 -7.61 -12.74 -14.43
C ARG A 56 -6.38 -12.85 -15.34
N ALA A 57 -6.58 -12.75 -16.66
CA ALA A 57 -5.47 -12.80 -17.61
C ALA A 57 -4.50 -11.63 -17.42
N LEU A 58 -5.03 -10.41 -17.21
CA LEU A 58 -4.21 -9.22 -16.95
C LEU A 58 -3.51 -9.27 -15.60
N GLN A 59 -4.19 -9.71 -14.55
CA GLN A 59 -3.59 -9.91 -13.23
C GLN A 59 -2.43 -10.91 -13.29
N LYS A 60 -2.63 -12.02 -14.00
CA LYS A 60 -1.57 -13.02 -14.20
C LYS A 60 -0.40 -12.44 -14.98
N ALA A 61 -0.65 -11.79 -16.10
CA ALA A 61 0.39 -11.18 -16.93
C ALA A 61 1.19 -10.13 -16.14
N PHE A 62 0.52 -9.29 -15.35
CA PHE A 62 1.16 -8.31 -14.49
C PHE A 62 2.08 -8.98 -13.46
N THR A 63 1.56 -9.99 -12.76
CA THR A 63 2.33 -10.73 -11.75
C THR A 63 3.53 -11.47 -12.38
N ASP A 64 3.35 -12.06 -13.56
CA ASP A 64 4.43 -12.75 -14.28
C ASP A 64 5.51 -11.75 -14.73
N THR A 65 5.11 -10.57 -15.21
CA THR A 65 6.05 -9.51 -15.61
C THR A 65 6.92 -9.05 -14.44
N LEU A 66 6.35 -8.93 -13.24
CA LEU A 66 7.09 -8.53 -12.04
C LEU A 66 8.06 -9.60 -11.52
N LYS A 67 8.00 -10.82 -12.07
CA LYS A 67 8.95 -11.91 -11.80
C LYS A 67 9.97 -12.10 -12.92
N ASP A 68 9.86 -11.32 -13.99
CA ASP A 68 10.76 -11.41 -15.13
C ASP A 68 12.20 -11.05 -14.72
N PRO A 69 13.20 -11.92 -15.01
CA PRO A 69 14.57 -11.69 -14.58
C PRO A 69 15.20 -10.43 -15.18
N GLN A 70 14.81 -10.05 -16.41
CA GLN A 70 15.32 -8.86 -17.07
C GLN A 70 14.78 -7.60 -16.36
N LEU A 71 13.46 -7.57 -16.09
CA LEU A 71 12.84 -6.48 -15.34
C LEU A 71 13.48 -6.32 -13.96
N LEU A 72 13.67 -7.41 -13.22
CA LEU A 72 14.29 -7.37 -11.90
C LEU A 72 15.75 -6.88 -11.95
N ALA A 73 16.50 -7.28 -12.98
CA ALA A 73 17.87 -6.79 -13.17
C ALA A 73 17.91 -5.29 -13.49
N GLU A 74 16.99 -4.79 -14.31
CA GLU A 74 16.88 -3.37 -14.64
C GLU A 74 16.42 -2.55 -13.43
N ALA A 75 15.42 -3.03 -12.69
CA ALA A 75 14.97 -2.40 -11.44
C ALA A 75 16.10 -2.29 -10.42
N GLY A 76 16.87 -3.36 -10.24
CA GLY A 76 18.04 -3.38 -9.35
C GLY A 76 19.11 -2.37 -9.76
N LYS A 77 19.42 -2.22 -11.05
CA LYS A 77 20.34 -1.19 -11.56
C LYS A 77 19.82 0.23 -11.30
N ALA A 78 18.50 0.41 -11.42
CA ALA A 78 17.85 1.69 -11.15
C ALA A 78 17.58 1.93 -9.66
N LYS A 79 17.95 1.01 -8.79
CA LYS A 79 17.67 1.04 -7.34
C LYS A 79 16.17 1.19 -7.04
N LEU A 80 15.34 0.56 -7.87
CA LEU A 80 13.90 0.48 -7.66
C LEU A 80 13.56 -0.81 -6.93
N GLU A 81 12.85 -0.68 -5.84
CA GLU A 81 12.31 -1.82 -5.09
C GLU A 81 11.01 -2.30 -5.76
N ILE A 82 10.92 -3.61 -6.00
CA ILE A 82 9.73 -4.27 -6.54
C ILE A 82 9.09 -5.07 -5.42
N ASP A 83 8.05 -4.52 -4.82
CA ASP A 83 7.23 -5.17 -3.77
C ASP A 83 5.75 -5.19 -4.20
N PRO A 84 5.36 -6.16 -5.05
CA PRO A 84 4.02 -6.19 -5.62
C PRO A 84 2.99 -6.73 -4.63
N VAL A 85 1.80 -6.13 -4.67
CA VAL A 85 0.59 -6.67 -4.05
C VAL A 85 -0.36 -7.11 -5.16
N ASP A 86 -0.90 -8.30 -5.03
CA ASP A 86 -1.85 -8.85 -6.00
C ASP A 86 -3.24 -8.21 -5.90
N GLY A 87 -4.10 -8.48 -6.90
CA GLY A 87 -5.45 -7.94 -6.96
C GLY A 87 -6.29 -8.22 -5.70
N PRO A 88 -6.36 -9.47 -5.21
CA PRO A 88 -7.06 -9.81 -3.96
C PRO A 88 -6.52 -9.05 -2.74
N GLY A 89 -5.21 -8.85 -2.64
CA GLY A 89 -4.59 -8.07 -1.57
C GLY A 89 -5.01 -6.60 -1.61
N ILE A 90 -5.05 -6.00 -2.80
CA ILE A 90 -5.55 -4.63 -2.98
C ILE A 90 -7.05 -4.53 -2.66
N GLU A 91 -7.86 -5.48 -3.13
CA GLU A 91 -9.29 -5.52 -2.83
C GLU A 91 -9.56 -5.61 -1.34
N LYS A 92 -8.85 -6.47 -0.62
CA LYS A 92 -8.93 -6.58 0.85
C LYS A 92 -8.57 -5.25 1.52
N MET A 93 -7.51 -4.58 1.07
CA MET A 93 -7.10 -3.29 1.61
C MET A 93 -8.19 -2.22 1.39
N VAL A 94 -8.73 -2.12 0.17
CA VAL A 94 -9.79 -1.15 -0.16
C VAL A 94 -11.05 -1.44 0.65
N ASN A 95 -11.49 -2.70 0.74
CA ASN A 95 -12.64 -3.09 1.54
C ASN A 95 -12.44 -2.75 3.03
N GLY A 96 -11.23 -2.96 3.57
CA GLY A 96 -10.90 -2.57 4.93
C GLY A 96 -11.05 -1.07 5.21
N LEU A 97 -10.87 -0.20 4.20
CA LEU A 97 -11.13 1.23 4.35
C LEU A 97 -12.62 1.56 4.51
N TYR A 98 -13.51 0.78 3.89
CA TYR A 98 -14.96 0.94 4.06
C TYR A 98 -15.47 0.42 5.41
N GLU A 99 -14.73 -0.46 6.05
CA GLU A 99 -15.05 -1.02 7.38
C GLU A 99 -14.58 -0.12 8.54
N LEU A 100 -13.91 1.00 8.23
CA LEU A 100 -13.44 1.94 9.25
C LEU A 100 -14.62 2.57 10.00
N GLU A 101 -14.46 2.71 11.31
CA GLU A 101 -15.42 3.45 12.13
C GLU A 101 -15.64 4.86 11.58
N PRO A 102 -16.88 5.37 11.54
CA PRO A 102 -17.19 6.69 10.99
C PRO A 102 -16.34 7.83 11.58
N ALA A 103 -15.99 7.74 12.85
CA ALA A 103 -15.13 8.72 13.52
C ALA A 103 -13.72 8.75 12.91
N VAL A 104 -13.12 7.59 12.65
CA VAL A 104 -11.81 7.46 12.03
C VAL A 104 -11.85 7.97 10.59
N LEU A 105 -12.89 7.60 9.82
CA LEU A 105 -13.06 8.04 8.43
C LEU A 105 -13.20 9.58 8.36
N ASN A 106 -13.99 10.18 9.23
CA ASN A 106 -14.13 11.65 9.30
C ASN A 106 -12.80 12.33 9.64
N ARG A 107 -12.01 11.73 10.53
CA ARG A 107 -10.70 12.28 10.88
C ARG A 107 -9.72 12.20 9.71
N VAL A 108 -9.71 11.10 8.96
CA VAL A 108 -8.92 10.97 7.72
C VAL A 108 -9.33 12.04 6.71
N LYS A 109 -10.64 12.24 6.47
CA LYS A 109 -11.15 13.29 5.57
C LYS A 109 -10.66 14.67 5.98
N GLN A 110 -10.80 15.02 7.26
CA GLN A 110 -10.32 16.31 7.79
C GLN A 110 -8.82 16.52 7.55
N LEU A 111 -8.00 15.49 7.73
CA LEU A 111 -6.56 15.58 7.49
C LEU A 111 -6.21 15.75 6.01
N LEU A 112 -6.98 15.14 5.11
CA LEU A 112 -6.78 15.28 3.66
C LEU A 112 -7.28 16.64 3.12
N GLU A 113 -8.30 17.23 3.75
CA GLU A 113 -8.88 18.52 3.37
C GLU A 113 -8.15 19.71 4.00
N SER A 114 -7.39 19.49 5.09
CA SER A 114 -6.56 20.51 5.70
C SER A 114 -5.33 20.81 4.83
N LYS A 115 -5.49 21.80 3.93
CA LYS A 115 -4.37 22.40 3.20
C LYS A 115 -3.73 23.52 4.01
#